data_77aa2f3c3f99e5dc33f66aa8724518f1
#
_entry.id   77aa2f3c3f99e5dc33f66aa8724518f1
#
_cell.length_a   1.000
_cell.length_b   1.000
_cell.length_c   1.000
_cell.angle_alpha   90.00
_cell.angle_beta   90.00
_cell.angle_gamma   90.00
#
_symmetry.space_group_name_H-M   'P 1'
#
loop_
_entity.id
_entity.type
_entity.pdbx_description
1 polymer ?
#
loop_
_entity_poly.entity_id
_entity_poly.type
_entity_poly.pdbx_seq_one_letter_code
_entity_poly.pdbx_strand_id
1 'polypeptide(L)'
;RICERQQSNPATEVIQGLMSTLIYGLLRIWEIKLKKSSKHGDDKGIRNRKETIYHQFIQCLLKNYREERIISFYADKLCISAKYLSVAIKEVRGKSALDLINEAVILDAKAQLKNSDLTILQISDTLNFTNPSFFAKYFKKHTGMTPKEYRIS
;
A
#
# COMPACT_ATOMS: atom_id res chain seq x y z
N ARG A 1 31.47 -20.14 -10.56
CA ARG A 1 30.51 -19.28 -9.81
C ARG A 1 29.25 -19.17 -10.62
N ILE A 2 28.27 -19.97 -10.26
CA ILE A 2 26.97 -20.05 -10.93
C ILE A 2 26.10 -18.96 -10.30
N CYS A 3 25.72 -17.97 -11.10
CA CYS A 3 24.74 -16.98 -10.77
C CYS A 3 23.37 -17.65 -10.93
N GLU A 4 22.74 -18.10 -9.85
CA GLU A 4 21.36 -18.58 -9.87
C GLU A 4 20.45 -17.41 -10.21
N ARG A 5 19.96 -17.39 -11.43
CA ARG A 5 18.77 -16.60 -11.80
C ARG A 5 17.61 -17.11 -10.94
N GLN A 6 17.16 -16.29 -9.99
CA GLN A 6 15.86 -16.46 -9.41
C GLN A 6 14.82 -16.42 -10.54
N GLN A 7 14.31 -17.59 -10.89
CA GLN A 7 13.11 -17.70 -11.71
C GLN A 7 11.94 -17.22 -10.86
N SER A 8 11.55 -15.96 -11.03
CA SER A 8 10.26 -15.48 -10.57
C SER A 8 9.20 -16.33 -11.29
N ASN A 9 8.34 -16.96 -10.52
CA ASN A 9 7.26 -17.78 -11.05
C ASN A 9 6.32 -16.86 -11.86
N PRO A 10 6.11 -17.10 -13.17
CA PRO A 10 5.31 -16.22 -14.02
C PRO A 10 3.88 -16.01 -13.51
N ALA A 11 3.34 -16.97 -12.75
CA ALA A 11 2.04 -16.83 -12.09
C ALA A 11 2.04 -15.73 -11.03
N THR A 12 3.14 -15.53 -10.31
CA THR A 12 3.26 -14.50 -9.27
C THR A 12 3.30 -13.09 -9.88
N GLU A 13 3.98 -12.93 -11.01
CA GLU A 13 4.03 -11.66 -11.74
C GLU A 13 2.67 -11.29 -12.35
N VAL A 14 1.95 -12.27 -12.88
CA VAL A 14 0.59 -12.09 -13.41
C VAL A 14 -0.38 -11.68 -12.31
N ILE A 15 -0.33 -12.32 -11.14
CA ILE A 15 -1.19 -11.99 -9.99
C ILE A 15 -0.87 -10.58 -9.46
N GLN A 16 0.41 -10.21 -9.40
CA GLN A 16 0.82 -8.84 -9.02
C GLN A 16 0.34 -7.80 -10.03
N GLY A 17 0.42 -8.10 -11.32
CA GLY A 17 -0.10 -7.26 -12.40
C GLY A 17 -1.63 -7.09 -12.31
N LEU A 18 -2.37 -8.17 -12.05
CA LEU A 18 -3.82 -8.14 -11.91
C LEU A 18 -4.26 -7.37 -10.66
N MET A 19 -3.58 -7.55 -9.53
CA MET A 19 -3.84 -6.79 -8.29
C MET A 19 -3.60 -5.30 -8.48
N SER A 20 -2.50 -4.92 -9.13
CA SER A 20 -2.22 -3.53 -9.48
C SER A 20 -3.29 -2.96 -10.42
N THR A 21 -3.71 -3.72 -11.42
CA THR A 21 -4.73 -3.31 -12.40
C THR A 21 -6.11 -3.13 -11.75
N LEU A 22 -6.50 -4.01 -10.83
CA LEU A 22 -7.75 -3.90 -10.07
C LEU A 22 -7.76 -2.66 -9.17
N ILE A 23 -6.65 -2.39 -8.47
CA ILE A 23 -6.51 -1.20 -7.64
C ILE A 23 -6.54 0.07 -8.50
N TYR A 24 -5.84 0.09 -9.65
CA TYR A 24 -5.91 1.19 -10.61
C TYR A 24 -7.32 1.36 -11.21
N GLY A 25 -8.01 0.28 -11.51
CA GLY A 25 -9.37 0.30 -12.01
C GLY A 25 -10.36 0.90 -11.01
N LEU A 26 -10.27 0.50 -9.74
CA LEU A 26 -11.08 1.06 -8.65
C LEU A 26 -10.78 2.55 -8.41
N LEU A 27 -9.51 2.96 -8.47
CA LEU A 27 -9.11 4.37 -8.35
C LEU A 27 -9.68 5.21 -9.51
N ARG A 28 -9.68 4.67 -10.73
CA ARG A 28 -10.20 5.37 -11.91
C ARG A 28 -11.73 5.54 -11.89
N ILE A 29 -12.45 4.54 -11.42
CA ILE A 29 -13.91 4.62 -11.21
C ILE A 29 -14.24 5.69 -10.15
N TRP A 30 -13.41 5.81 -9.12
CA TRP A 30 -13.51 6.84 -8.09
C TRP A 30 -13.23 8.25 -8.65
N GLU A 31 -12.21 8.41 -9.50
CA GLU A 31 -11.91 9.68 -10.17
C GLU A 31 -13.09 10.17 -11.03
N ILE A 32 -13.75 9.28 -11.73
CA ILE A 32 -14.92 9.60 -12.57
C ILE A 32 -16.11 10.05 -11.71
N LYS A 33 -16.33 9.41 -10.55
CA LYS A 33 -17.38 9.83 -9.60
C LYS A 33 -17.11 11.18 -8.97
N LEU A 34 -15.84 11.52 -8.67
CA LEU A 34 -15.46 12.81 -8.07
C LEU A 34 -15.58 13.97 -9.05
N LYS A 35 -15.28 13.78 -10.35
CA LYS A 35 -15.45 14.82 -11.38
C LYS A 35 -16.90 15.27 -11.58
N LYS A 36 -17.89 14.48 -11.20
CA LYS A 36 -19.31 14.82 -11.33
C LYS A 36 -19.87 15.70 -10.21
N SER A 37 -19.12 15.91 -9.10
CA SER A 37 -19.62 16.63 -7.91
C SER A 37 -19.11 18.07 -7.73
N SER A 38 -18.40 18.67 -8.68
CA SER A 38 -17.77 19.97 -8.44
C SER A 38 -18.40 21.15 -9.19
N LYS A 39 -19.33 21.81 -8.52
CA LYS A 39 -19.70 23.23 -8.75
C LYS A 39 -20.03 23.88 -7.41
N HIS A 40 -19.10 24.65 -6.82
CA HIS A 40 -19.27 25.86 -5.97
C HIS A 40 -17.99 26.23 -5.18
N GLY A 41 -17.56 27.48 -5.27
CA GLY A 41 -16.84 28.33 -4.32
C GLY A 41 -15.40 27.98 -3.86
N ASP A 42 -14.66 28.95 -3.41
CA ASP A 42 -13.22 28.96 -2.99
C ASP A 42 -12.75 27.83 -2.03
N ASP A 43 -13.62 27.24 -1.26
CA ASP A 43 -13.36 26.06 -0.42
C ASP A 43 -13.02 24.80 -1.27
N LYS A 44 -13.39 24.83 -2.54
CA LYS A 44 -13.10 23.77 -3.53
C LYS A 44 -11.63 23.71 -3.97
N GLY A 45 -10.94 24.84 -4.03
CA GLY A 45 -9.54 24.89 -4.44
C GLY A 45 -8.65 24.13 -3.46
N ILE A 46 -8.86 24.34 -2.18
CA ILE A 46 -8.09 23.69 -1.10
C ILE A 46 -8.45 22.21 -1.00
N ARG A 47 -9.73 21.87 -1.11
CA ARG A 47 -10.20 20.48 -1.10
C ARG A 47 -9.69 19.70 -2.31
N ASN A 48 -9.76 20.28 -3.49
CA ASN A 48 -9.24 19.69 -4.72
C ASN A 48 -7.71 19.46 -4.65
N ARG A 49 -6.96 20.37 -4.02
CA ARG A 49 -5.53 20.21 -3.77
C ARG A 49 -5.23 19.04 -2.83
N LYS A 50 -5.99 18.86 -1.75
CA LYS A 50 -5.83 17.74 -0.82
C LYS A 50 -6.17 16.40 -1.48
N GLU A 51 -7.20 16.37 -2.32
CA GLU A 51 -7.55 15.19 -3.12
C GLU A 51 -6.43 14.85 -4.11
N THR A 52 -5.84 15.82 -4.77
CA THR A 52 -4.68 15.62 -5.66
C THR A 52 -3.50 15.04 -4.90
N ILE A 53 -3.16 15.59 -3.73
CA ILE A 53 -2.08 15.08 -2.86
C ILE A 53 -2.37 13.64 -2.43
N TYR A 54 -3.61 13.32 -2.05
CA TYR A 54 -4.02 11.97 -1.72
C TYR A 54 -3.78 11.00 -2.89
N HIS A 55 -4.18 11.36 -4.11
CA HIS A 55 -3.96 10.51 -5.29
C HIS A 55 -2.47 10.31 -5.59
N GLN A 56 -1.68 11.37 -5.52
CA GLN A 56 -0.22 11.27 -5.68
C GLN A 56 0.41 10.41 -4.59
N PHE A 57 -0.04 10.53 -3.34
CA PHE A 57 0.40 9.68 -2.24
C PHE A 57 0.08 8.20 -2.51
N ILE A 58 -1.13 7.87 -2.93
CA ILE A 58 -1.51 6.48 -3.25
C ILE A 58 -0.66 5.92 -4.39
N GLN A 59 -0.41 6.70 -5.45
CA GLN A 59 0.46 6.26 -6.54
C GLN A 59 1.90 5.99 -6.06
N CYS A 60 2.43 6.86 -5.20
CA CYS A 60 3.74 6.69 -4.59
C CYS A 60 3.76 5.49 -3.63
N LEU A 61 2.70 5.31 -2.83
CA LEU A 61 2.53 4.20 -1.91
C LEU A 61 2.56 2.86 -2.63
N LEU A 62 1.78 2.69 -3.70
CA LEU A 62 1.71 1.44 -4.46
C LEU A 62 3.06 1.01 -5.05
N LYS A 63 3.95 1.96 -5.29
CA LYS A 63 5.30 1.67 -5.81
C LYS A 63 6.32 1.32 -4.72
N ASN A 64 6.13 1.84 -3.49
CA ASN A 64 7.19 1.82 -2.48
C ASN A 64 6.79 1.16 -1.14
N TYR A 65 5.54 0.73 -0.94
CA TYR A 65 5.06 0.22 0.37
C TYR A 65 5.82 -1.00 0.89
N ARG A 66 6.46 -1.76 0.01
CA ARG A 66 7.27 -2.92 0.40
C ARG A 66 8.57 -2.50 1.07
N GLU A 67 9.18 -1.44 0.58
CA GLU A 67 10.48 -0.96 1.00
C GLU A 67 10.37 0.12 2.07
N GLU A 68 9.41 1.05 1.90
CA GLU A 68 9.31 2.25 2.70
C GLU A 68 8.00 2.36 3.47
N ARG A 69 8.09 2.55 4.77
CA ARG A 69 6.93 2.66 5.69
C ARG A 69 6.90 3.98 6.45
N ILE A 70 7.84 4.87 6.19
CA ILE A 70 8.00 6.14 6.89
C ILE A 70 7.28 7.25 6.13
N ILE A 71 6.39 7.99 6.80
CA ILE A 71 5.58 9.05 6.16
C ILE A 71 6.46 10.14 5.53
N SER A 72 7.62 10.46 6.15
CA SER A 72 8.55 11.47 5.63
C SER A 72 9.03 11.14 4.22
N PHE A 73 9.33 9.87 3.91
CA PHE A 73 9.72 9.45 2.58
C PHE A 73 8.67 9.85 1.51
N TYR A 74 7.41 9.59 1.79
CA TYR A 74 6.31 9.95 0.87
C TYR A 74 6.10 11.47 0.76
N ALA A 75 6.25 12.18 1.87
CA ALA A 75 6.17 13.63 1.91
C ALA A 75 7.29 14.28 1.09
N ASP A 76 8.52 13.79 1.22
CA ASP A 76 9.69 14.25 0.45
C ASP A 76 9.50 14.00 -1.06
N LYS A 77 8.98 12.82 -1.44
CA LYS A 77 8.64 12.51 -2.85
C LYS A 77 7.58 13.45 -3.43
N LEU A 78 6.68 13.96 -2.60
CA LEU A 78 5.64 14.90 -2.99
C LEU A 78 6.02 16.38 -2.78
N CYS A 79 7.26 16.65 -2.34
CA CYS A 79 7.78 17.99 -2.03
C CYS A 79 6.88 18.78 -1.05
N ILE A 80 6.34 18.10 -0.03
CA ILE A 80 5.52 18.69 1.04
C ILE A 80 5.99 18.21 2.41
N SER A 81 5.56 18.88 3.49
CA SER A 81 5.87 18.43 4.84
C SER A 81 5.06 17.18 5.22
N ALA A 82 5.66 16.29 6.05
CA ALA A 82 4.99 15.10 6.57
C ALA A 82 3.72 15.46 7.38
N LYS A 83 3.74 16.59 8.09
CA LYS A 83 2.57 17.13 8.80
C LYS A 83 1.42 17.48 7.84
N TYR A 84 1.73 18.19 6.76
CA TYR A 84 0.73 18.57 5.77
C TYR A 84 0.15 17.35 5.04
N LEU A 85 1.01 16.39 4.65
CA LEU A 85 0.58 15.12 4.06
C LEU A 85 -0.39 14.37 4.99
N SER A 86 -0.05 14.23 6.28
CA SER A 86 -0.88 13.55 7.27
C SER A 86 -2.25 14.20 7.45
N VAL A 87 -2.29 15.54 7.51
CA VAL A 87 -3.54 16.30 7.60
C VAL A 87 -4.39 16.14 6.34
N ALA A 88 -3.78 16.29 5.15
CA ALA A 88 -4.48 16.16 3.89
C ALA A 88 -5.13 14.78 3.72
N ILE A 89 -4.39 13.72 4.01
CA ILE A 89 -4.90 12.34 3.92
C ILE A 89 -6.04 12.11 4.93
N LYS A 90 -5.86 12.54 6.18
CA LYS A 90 -6.87 12.36 7.22
C LYS A 90 -8.18 13.07 6.88
N GLU A 91 -8.12 14.28 6.32
CA GLU A 91 -9.31 15.03 5.91
C GLU A 91 -10.02 14.41 4.71
N VAL A 92 -9.28 13.87 3.74
CA VAL A 92 -9.85 13.25 2.53
C VAL A 92 -10.43 11.87 2.81
N ARG A 93 -9.78 11.07 3.69
CA ARG A 93 -10.14 9.64 3.88
C ARG A 93 -10.56 9.28 5.29
N GLY A 94 -10.43 10.17 6.26
CA GLY A 94 -10.71 9.87 7.67
C GLY A 94 -9.71 8.92 8.33
N LYS A 95 -8.69 8.44 7.59
CA LYS A 95 -7.65 7.52 8.07
C LYS A 95 -6.29 8.21 8.07
N SER A 96 -5.38 7.76 8.94
CA SER A 96 -4.02 8.26 8.91
C SER A 96 -3.24 7.73 7.69
N ALA A 97 -2.21 8.46 7.25
CA ALA A 97 -1.30 7.99 6.21
C ALA A 97 -0.62 6.67 6.59
N LEU A 98 -0.27 6.51 7.87
CA LEU A 98 0.34 5.29 8.39
C LEU A 98 -0.61 4.09 8.32
N ASP A 99 -1.91 4.29 8.57
CA ASP A 99 -2.90 3.23 8.45
C ASP A 99 -3.00 2.74 7.01
N LEU A 100 -2.97 3.65 6.03
CA LEU A 100 -2.99 3.30 4.61
C LEU A 100 -1.72 2.54 4.18
N ILE A 101 -0.56 2.93 4.70
CA ILE A 101 0.70 2.20 4.47
C ILE A 101 0.59 0.77 5.05
N ASN A 102 0.12 0.66 6.29
CA ASN A 102 -0.05 -0.64 6.95
C ASN A 102 -1.08 -1.51 6.22
N GLU A 103 -2.20 -0.93 5.78
CA GLU A 103 -3.22 -1.65 5.00
C GLU A 103 -2.64 -2.22 3.70
N ALA A 104 -1.80 -1.46 2.97
CA ALA A 104 -1.17 -1.91 1.74
C ALA A 104 -0.22 -3.11 2.01
N VAL A 105 0.62 -3.02 3.02
CA VAL A 105 1.54 -4.09 3.42
C VAL A 105 0.79 -5.35 3.86
N ILE A 106 -0.26 -5.20 4.66
CA ILE A 106 -1.07 -6.33 5.16
C ILE A 106 -1.85 -6.99 4.03
N LEU A 107 -2.37 -6.21 3.09
CA LEU A 107 -3.10 -6.74 1.94
C LEU A 107 -2.18 -7.61 1.06
N ASP A 108 -0.96 -7.14 0.77
CA ASP A 108 0.04 -7.92 0.04
C ASP A 108 0.47 -9.17 0.82
N ALA A 109 0.72 -9.04 2.12
CA ALA A 109 1.04 -10.18 2.98
C ALA A 109 -0.05 -11.26 2.94
N LYS A 110 -1.32 -10.86 3.06
CA LYS A 110 -2.47 -11.78 2.96
C LYS A 110 -2.53 -12.47 1.61
N ALA A 111 -2.33 -11.73 0.52
CA ALA A 111 -2.33 -12.28 -0.83
C ALA A 111 -1.20 -13.30 -1.01
N GLN A 112 0.02 -13.00 -0.57
CA GLN A 112 1.14 -13.95 -0.65
C GLN A 112 0.92 -15.19 0.22
N LEU A 113 0.38 -15.03 1.44
CA LEU A 113 0.11 -16.16 2.33
C LEU A 113 -0.91 -17.15 1.75
N LYS A 114 -1.91 -16.67 0.99
CA LYS A 114 -2.98 -17.50 0.42
C LYS A 114 -2.69 -18.02 -0.99
N ASN A 115 -1.97 -17.25 -1.80
CA ASN A 115 -1.85 -17.51 -3.23
C ASN A 115 -0.44 -17.91 -3.66
N SER A 116 0.48 -18.13 -2.73
CA SER A 116 1.83 -18.57 -3.06
C SER A 116 2.33 -19.65 -2.10
N ASP A 117 3.28 -20.45 -2.59
CA ASP A 117 4.00 -21.45 -1.80
C ASP A 117 5.21 -20.88 -1.04
N LEU A 118 5.35 -19.54 -1.04
CA LEU A 118 6.45 -18.88 -0.35
C LEU A 118 6.42 -19.18 1.15
N THR A 119 7.57 -19.45 1.71
CA THR A 119 7.71 -19.59 3.16
C THR A 119 7.44 -18.26 3.87
N ILE A 120 7.14 -18.29 5.16
CA ILE A 120 6.94 -17.06 5.96
C ILE A 120 8.23 -16.23 5.98
N LEU A 121 9.40 -16.85 5.92
CA LEU A 121 10.69 -16.17 5.79
C LEU A 121 10.74 -15.41 4.46
N GLN A 122 10.47 -16.07 3.35
CA GLN A 122 10.50 -15.44 2.03
C GLN A 122 9.49 -14.29 1.90
N ILE A 123 8.27 -14.44 2.46
CA ILE A 123 7.29 -13.35 2.51
C ILE A 123 7.80 -12.18 3.36
N SER A 124 8.41 -12.47 4.50
CA SER A 124 9.06 -11.45 5.34
C SER A 124 10.11 -10.67 4.56
N ASP A 125 10.94 -11.36 3.79
CA ASP A 125 12.01 -10.77 2.97
C ASP A 125 11.43 -9.94 1.81
N THR A 126 10.41 -10.45 1.10
CA THR A 126 9.75 -9.71 0.00
C THR A 126 9.06 -8.43 0.47
N LEU A 127 8.64 -8.39 1.72
CA LEU A 127 8.03 -7.24 2.37
C LEU A 127 9.05 -6.39 3.16
N ASN A 128 10.34 -6.65 2.98
CA ASN A 128 11.44 -5.90 3.62
C ASN A 128 11.31 -5.79 5.15
N PHE A 129 11.01 -6.91 5.82
CA PHE A 129 11.09 -7.01 7.28
C PHE A 129 12.47 -7.49 7.68
N THR A 130 13.00 -6.98 8.78
CA THR A 130 14.32 -7.33 9.32
C THR A 130 14.45 -8.82 9.63
N ASN A 131 13.35 -9.45 10.05
CA ASN A 131 13.27 -10.90 10.27
C ASN A 131 11.81 -11.38 10.35
N PRO A 132 11.56 -12.70 10.22
CA PRO A 132 10.20 -13.27 10.25
C PRO A 132 9.45 -13.04 11.57
N SER A 133 10.16 -12.91 12.69
CA SER A 133 9.53 -12.66 13.99
C SER A 133 8.90 -11.26 14.06
N PHE A 134 9.55 -10.25 13.50
CA PHE A 134 8.98 -8.91 13.37
C PHE A 134 7.79 -8.90 12.43
N PHE A 135 7.89 -9.59 11.30
CA PHE A 135 6.77 -9.76 10.38
C PHE A 135 5.57 -10.42 11.08
N ALA A 136 5.79 -11.52 11.81
CA ALA A 136 4.72 -12.24 12.50
C ALA A 136 4.02 -11.37 13.56
N LYS A 137 4.79 -10.61 14.35
CA LYS A 137 4.23 -9.67 15.34
C LYS A 137 3.43 -8.55 14.67
N TYR A 138 3.99 -7.96 13.59
CA TYR A 138 3.33 -6.91 12.83
C TYR A 138 2.02 -7.43 12.21
N PHE A 139 2.05 -8.57 11.54
CA PHE A 139 0.87 -9.17 10.93
C PHE A 139 -0.21 -9.50 11.97
N LYS A 140 0.17 -10.12 13.10
CA LYS A 140 -0.77 -10.42 14.20
C LYS A 140 -1.38 -9.16 14.79
N LYS A 141 -0.60 -8.08 14.95
CA LYS A 141 -1.10 -6.79 15.46
C LYS A 141 -2.22 -6.22 14.58
N HIS A 142 -2.11 -6.36 13.25
CA HIS A 142 -3.06 -5.77 12.30
C HIS A 142 -4.19 -6.71 11.88
N THR A 143 -4.05 -8.02 12.06
CA THR A 143 -5.04 -9.02 11.60
C THR A 143 -5.67 -9.83 12.74
N GLY A 144 -5.08 -9.80 13.91
CA GLY A 144 -5.47 -10.64 15.07
C GLY A 144 -4.90 -12.06 15.04
N MET A 145 -4.37 -12.52 13.90
CA MET A 145 -3.83 -13.88 13.70
C MET A 145 -2.36 -13.84 13.30
N THR A 146 -1.64 -14.93 13.61
CA THR A 146 -0.28 -15.10 13.08
C THR A 146 -0.31 -15.42 11.58
N PRO A 147 0.77 -15.15 10.82
CA PRO A 147 0.85 -15.53 9.40
C PRO A 147 0.60 -17.01 9.15
N LYS A 148 1.06 -17.90 10.08
CA LYS A 148 0.85 -19.34 9.98
C LYS A 148 -0.62 -19.70 10.14
N GLU A 149 -1.28 -19.18 11.15
CA GLU A 149 -2.73 -19.37 11.37
C GLU A 149 -3.54 -18.87 10.19
N TYR A 150 -3.21 -17.69 9.67
CA TYR A 150 -3.90 -17.10 8.52
C TYR A 150 -3.73 -17.93 7.24
N ARG A 151 -2.57 -18.58 7.04
CA ARG A 151 -2.34 -19.44 5.87
C ARG A 151 -3.25 -20.65 5.84
N ILE A 152 -3.51 -21.25 6.99
CA ILE A 152 -4.31 -22.48 7.13
C ILE A 152 -5.81 -22.24 7.35
N SER A 153 -6.21 -21.00 7.67
CA SER A 153 -7.61 -20.63 7.79
C SER A 153 -8.27 -20.51 6.42
#